data_9a2828e788c099baaf059cf3a9b1973c
#
_entry.id   9a2828e788c099baaf059cf3a9b1973c
#
_cell.length_a   1.000
_cell.length_b   1.000
_cell.length_c   1.000
_cell.angle_alpha   90.00
_cell.angle_beta   90.00
_cell.angle_gamma   90.00
#
_symmetry.space_group_name_H-M   'P 1'
#
loop_
_entity.id
_entity.type
_entity.pdbx_description
1 polymer ?
#
loop_
_entity_poly.entity_id
_entity_poly.type
_entity_poly.pdbx_seq_one_letter_code
_entity_poly.pdbx_strand_id
1 'polypeptide(L)'
;MLSSLKKYNKYKKPFYGINAGSYGFLMNKFSSKNTIRNLSKAKQVSISPLEMSVKNKFNRTKKSIAINEVSILRQSRQTASLEISSGSQKIIKKLVSDGILVSTPAGSTAYNMSVYGPILNLDSKKLSIRPISAFRPRRWKGRIVSDKSKITIKNLNINKRPISAVADNYEVRNAKTISIKINKKVKFNLLYDSNRSLQKKIKIEQIRKETS
;
A
#
# COMPACT_ATOMS: atom_id res chain seq x y z
N MET A 1 2.70 -14.25 -1.07
CA MET A 1 1.25 -14.00 -0.98
C MET A 1 0.75 -12.96 -1.97
N LEU A 2 1.24 -11.71 -2.03
CA LEU A 2 0.73 -10.67 -2.94
C LEU A 2 0.74 -11.10 -4.42
N SER A 3 1.83 -11.70 -4.88
CA SER A 3 1.93 -12.22 -6.25
C SER A 3 0.90 -13.32 -6.54
N SER A 4 0.68 -14.23 -5.57
CA SER A 4 -0.33 -15.29 -5.70
C SER A 4 -1.74 -14.71 -5.76
N LEU A 5 -2.06 -13.73 -4.91
CA LEU A 5 -3.34 -13.03 -4.95
C LEU A 5 -3.59 -12.43 -6.34
N LYS A 6 -2.62 -11.68 -6.88
CA LYS A 6 -2.73 -11.05 -8.21
C LYS A 6 -2.87 -12.10 -9.33
N LYS A 7 -2.06 -13.16 -9.31
CA LYS A 7 -2.04 -14.22 -10.33
C LYS A 7 -3.34 -15.03 -10.39
N TYR A 8 -3.87 -15.40 -9.21
CA TYR A 8 -5.00 -16.33 -9.11
C TYR A 8 -6.35 -15.66 -8.86
N ASN A 9 -6.42 -14.32 -8.80
CA ASN A 9 -7.68 -13.58 -8.63
C ASN A 9 -8.72 -13.88 -9.73
N LYS A 10 -8.27 -14.27 -10.92
CA LYS A 10 -9.13 -14.65 -12.05
C LYS A 10 -10.11 -15.77 -11.73
N TYR A 11 -9.77 -16.64 -10.77
CA TYR A 11 -10.64 -17.74 -10.34
C TYR A 11 -11.72 -17.34 -9.34
N LYS A 12 -11.69 -16.10 -8.83
CA LYS A 12 -12.66 -15.55 -7.87
C LYS A 12 -12.86 -16.39 -6.61
N LYS A 13 -11.88 -17.24 -6.27
CA LYS A 13 -11.91 -18.08 -5.06
C LYS A 13 -11.28 -17.32 -3.87
N PRO A 14 -11.71 -17.59 -2.63
CA PRO A 14 -11.07 -17.03 -1.46
C PRO A 14 -9.68 -17.64 -1.23
N PHE A 15 -8.81 -16.88 -0.57
CA PHE A 15 -7.42 -17.25 -0.30
C PHE A 15 -7.20 -17.45 1.21
N TYR A 16 -6.77 -18.63 1.59
CA TYR A 16 -6.33 -18.92 2.95
C TYR A 16 -4.79 -18.95 2.97
N GLY A 17 -4.18 -17.83 3.32
CA GLY A 17 -2.72 -17.71 3.41
C GLY A 17 -2.20 -18.28 4.72
N ILE A 18 -1.16 -19.11 4.66
CA ILE A 18 -0.47 -19.68 5.82
C ILE A 18 0.93 -19.06 5.91
N ASN A 19 1.27 -18.50 7.06
CA ASN A 19 2.59 -17.95 7.31
C ASN A 19 3.53 -19.01 7.89
N ALA A 20 4.51 -19.40 7.11
CA ALA A 20 5.59 -20.30 7.53
C ALA A 20 6.88 -19.54 7.92
N GLY A 21 6.89 -18.21 7.81
CA GLY A 21 8.01 -17.35 8.18
C GLY A 21 7.70 -16.46 9.38
N SER A 22 8.57 -15.48 9.62
CA SER A 22 8.47 -14.56 10.77
C SER A 22 7.37 -13.52 10.62
N TYR A 23 7.16 -12.97 9.41
CA TYR A 23 6.22 -11.89 9.14
C TYR A 23 5.15 -12.32 8.13
N GLY A 24 3.89 -11.97 8.38
CA GLY A 24 2.81 -12.34 7.49
C GLY A 24 1.46 -11.83 7.94
N PHE A 25 1.31 -10.49 7.98
CA PHE A 25 0.14 -9.83 8.54
C PHE A 25 -1.18 -10.29 7.90
N LEU A 26 -1.20 -10.44 6.56
CA LEU A 26 -2.37 -10.91 5.80
C LEU A 26 -2.51 -12.44 5.77
N MET A 27 -1.73 -13.19 6.57
CA MET A 27 -1.74 -14.65 6.59
C MET A 27 -2.12 -15.20 7.97
N ASN A 28 -2.57 -16.45 8.01
CA ASN A 28 -2.83 -17.19 9.23
C ASN A 28 -1.55 -17.85 9.74
N LYS A 29 -1.49 -18.17 11.03
CA LYS A 29 -0.34 -18.90 11.59
C LYS A 29 -0.39 -20.34 11.14
N PHE A 30 0.74 -20.90 10.81
CA PHE A 30 0.85 -22.33 10.55
C PHE A 30 0.43 -23.16 11.77
N SER A 31 -0.34 -24.23 11.53
CA SER A 31 -0.70 -25.24 12.54
C SER A 31 -0.77 -26.60 11.88
N SER A 32 0.16 -27.49 12.21
CA SER A 32 0.23 -28.86 11.65
C SER A 32 -1.05 -29.68 11.94
N LYS A 33 -1.64 -29.49 13.12
CA LYS A 33 -2.78 -30.33 13.59
C LYS A 33 -4.15 -29.77 13.25
N ASN A 34 -4.29 -28.45 13.03
CA ASN A 34 -5.59 -27.78 13.00
C ASN A 34 -5.91 -26.99 11.73
N THR A 35 -5.10 -27.12 10.66
CA THR A 35 -5.27 -26.30 9.46
C THR A 35 -6.63 -26.49 8.81
N ILE A 36 -7.09 -27.73 8.62
CA ILE A 36 -8.41 -28.02 8.00
C ILE A 36 -9.56 -27.51 8.88
N ARG A 37 -9.49 -27.76 10.19
CA ARG A 37 -10.50 -27.28 11.16
C ARG A 37 -10.54 -25.74 11.20
N ASN A 38 -9.41 -25.07 11.12
CA ASN A 38 -9.35 -23.61 11.09
C ASN A 38 -9.91 -23.06 9.79
N LEU A 39 -9.60 -23.69 8.67
CA LEU A 39 -10.12 -23.32 7.36
C LEU A 39 -11.66 -23.40 7.31
N SER A 40 -12.26 -24.49 7.83
CA SER A 40 -13.73 -24.67 7.85
C SER A 40 -14.46 -23.62 8.69
N LYS A 41 -13.79 -23.02 9.69
CA LYS A 41 -14.30 -21.96 10.56
C LYS A 41 -13.81 -20.56 10.22
N ALA A 42 -13.06 -20.43 9.13
CA ALA A 42 -12.43 -19.16 8.76
C ALA A 42 -13.48 -18.11 8.35
N LYS A 43 -13.24 -16.87 8.75
CA LYS A 43 -14.04 -15.71 8.34
C LYS A 43 -13.47 -15.05 7.12
N GLN A 44 -14.34 -14.70 6.18
CA GLN A 44 -13.93 -14.02 4.95
C GLN A 44 -13.89 -12.50 5.15
N VAL A 45 -12.81 -11.89 4.66
CA VAL A 45 -12.64 -10.44 4.56
C VAL A 45 -12.28 -10.10 3.12
N SER A 46 -12.99 -9.13 2.53
CA SER A 46 -12.74 -8.66 1.17
C SER A 46 -11.93 -7.37 1.20
N ILE A 47 -10.85 -7.32 0.44
CA ILE A 47 -10.03 -6.13 0.26
C ILE A 47 -9.99 -5.72 -1.22
N SER A 48 -9.92 -4.40 -1.49
CA SER A 48 -9.78 -3.85 -2.83
C SER A 48 -8.40 -3.22 -2.99
N PRO A 49 -7.70 -3.47 -4.12
CA PRO A 49 -6.39 -2.90 -4.37
C PRO A 49 -6.47 -1.43 -4.80
N LEU A 50 -5.34 -0.74 -4.73
CA LEU A 50 -5.12 0.50 -5.47
C LEU A 50 -4.93 0.18 -6.95
N GLU A 51 -5.48 1.01 -7.82
CA GLU A 51 -5.10 1.12 -9.23
C GLU A 51 -4.10 2.27 -9.36
N MET A 52 -2.91 1.97 -9.84
CA MET A 52 -1.87 2.92 -10.21
C MET A 52 -1.87 3.11 -11.71
N SER A 53 -1.91 4.36 -12.18
CA SER A 53 -1.69 4.75 -13.58
C SER A 53 -0.55 5.76 -13.63
N VAL A 54 0.53 5.43 -14.33
CA VAL A 54 1.74 6.25 -14.43
C VAL A 54 1.92 6.71 -15.85
N LYS A 55 1.93 8.03 -16.07
CA LYS A 55 2.45 8.64 -17.28
C LYS A 55 3.93 8.98 -17.07
N ASN A 56 4.82 8.40 -17.86
CA ASN A 56 6.25 8.62 -17.75
C ASN A 56 6.72 9.86 -18.57
N LYS A 57 8.02 10.19 -18.51
CA LYS A 57 8.60 11.32 -19.25
C LYS A 57 8.46 11.22 -20.78
N PHE A 58 8.30 10.01 -21.31
CA PHE A 58 8.09 9.74 -22.73
C PHE A 58 6.61 9.72 -23.13
N ASN A 59 5.72 10.23 -22.27
CA ASN A 59 4.26 10.24 -22.42
C ASN A 59 3.61 8.84 -22.55
N ARG A 60 4.33 7.75 -22.29
CA ARG A 60 3.78 6.39 -22.24
C ARG A 60 3.06 6.18 -20.91
N THR A 61 1.88 5.55 -20.96
CA THR A 61 1.08 5.24 -19.78
C THR A 61 1.18 3.76 -19.46
N LYS A 62 1.51 3.45 -18.20
CA LYS A 62 1.49 2.08 -17.65
C LYS A 62 0.52 2.02 -16.47
N LYS A 63 -0.20 0.90 -16.35
CA LYS A 63 -1.15 0.64 -15.26
C LYS A 63 -0.78 -0.62 -14.51
N SER A 64 -1.01 -0.62 -13.21
CA SER A 64 -0.84 -1.79 -12.33
C SER A 64 -1.74 -1.66 -11.11
N ILE A 65 -1.84 -2.74 -10.33
CA ILE A 65 -2.58 -2.75 -9.07
C ILE A 65 -1.63 -3.02 -7.90
N ALA A 66 -1.91 -2.39 -6.76
CA ALA A 66 -1.21 -2.63 -5.50
C ALA A 66 -2.20 -3.06 -4.42
N ILE A 67 -1.89 -4.13 -3.71
CA ILE A 67 -2.69 -4.63 -2.59
C ILE A 67 -2.32 -3.84 -1.33
N ASN A 68 -1.03 -3.64 -1.10
CA ASN A 68 -0.54 -2.89 0.06
C ASN A 68 -0.46 -1.38 -0.23
N GLU A 69 0.49 -0.96 -1.06
CA GLU A 69 0.75 0.45 -1.32
C GLU A 69 1.29 0.71 -2.72
N VAL A 70 1.15 1.96 -3.13
CA VAL A 70 1.93 2.56 -4.21
C VAL A 70 2.95 3.48 -3.57
N SER A 71 4.24 3.18 -3.75
CA SER A 71 5.35 4.02 -3.31
C SER A 71 5.98 4.76 -4.49
N ILE A 72 6.34 6.01 -4.26
CA ILE A 72 7.07 6.85 -5.22
C ILE A 72 8.40 7.19 -4.57
N LEU A 73 9.50 6.87 -5.25
CA LEU A 73 10.86 7.02 -4.76
C LEU A 73 11.73 7.78 -5.75
N ARG A 74 12.66 8.58 -5.23
CA ARG A 74 13.71 9.20 -6.04
C ARG A 74 14.59 8.15 -6.71
N GLN A 75 15.01 8.39 -7.96
CA GLN A 75 15.91 7.50 -8.71
C GLN A 75 17.37 7.93 -8.64
N SER A 76 17.66 9.07 -8.04
CA SER A 76 19.00 9.63 -7.94
C SER A 76 19.29 10.07 -6.50
N ARG A 77 20.50 10.56 -6.25
CA ARG A 77 20.86 11.16 -4.95
C ARG A 77 20.10 12.45 -4.66
N GLN A 78 19.53 13.10 -5.67
CA GLN A 78 18.70 14.29 -5.52
C GLN A 78 17.33 13.92 -4.93
N THR A 79 16.85 14.70 -3.96
CA THR A 79 15.50 14.53 -3.40
C THR A 79 14.42 14.64 -4.47
N ALA A 80 13.33 13.92 -4.33
CA ALA A 80 12.13 14.12 -5.16
C ALA A 80 11.52 15.51 -4.90
N SER A 81 10.85 16.08 -5.90
CA SER A 81 10.09 17.33 -5.80
C SER A 81 8.68 17.09 -6.35
N LEU A 82 7.70 16.99 -5.47
CA LEU A 82 6.38 16.43 -5.79
C LEU A 82 5.26 17.41 -5.46
N GLU A 83 4.27 17.52 -6.35
CA GLU A 83 2.94 18.09 -6.06
C GLU A 83 1.96 16.95 -5.78
N ILE A 84 1.17 17.06 -4.71
CA ILE A 84 0.17 16.06 -4.34
C ILE A 84 -1.21 16.71 -4.28
N SER A 85 -2.20 16.09 -4.93
CA SER A 85 -3.60 16.51 -4.89
C SER A 85 -4.54 15.32 -4.68
N SER A 86 -5.74 15.59 -4.17
CA SER A 86 -6.85 14.66 -4.03
C SER A 86 -8.07 15.26 -4.71
N GLY A 87 -8.49 14.69 -5.83
CA GLY A 87 -9.46 15.33 -6.73
C GLY A 87 -8.95 16.70 -7.19
N SER A 88 -9.78 17.75 -7.03
CA SER A 88 -9.42 19.14 -7.33
C SER A 88 -8.60 19.83 -6.22
N GLN A 89 -8.61 19.28 -4.99
CA GLN A 89 -7.94 19.88 -3.84
C GLN A 89 -6.43 19.60 -3.85
N LYS A 90 -5.61 20.63 -3.82
CA LYS A 90 -4.16 20.49 -3.57
C LYS A 90 -3.92 20.20 -2.09
N ILE A 91 -3.29 19.06 -1.80
CA ILE A 91 -2.86 18.68 -0.45
C ILE A 91 -1.55 19.40 -0.12
N ILE A 92 -0.61 19.39 -1.07
CA ILE A 92 0.68 20.06 -0.91
C ILE A 92 1.21 20.49 -2.29
N LYS A 93 1.59 21.76 -2.40
CA LYS A 93 2.08 22.34 -3.67
C LYS A 93 3.48 21.83 -4.03
N LYS A 94 4.34 21.65 -3.02
CA LYS A 94 5.71 21.16 -3.22
C LYS A 94 6.19 20.40 -1.99
N LEU A 95 6.36 19.10 -2.13
CA LEU A 95 7.02 18.22 -1.17
C LEU A 95 8.43 17.92 -1.68
N VAL A 96 9.43 18.20 -0.86
CA VAL A 96 10.82 17.78 -1.08
C VAL A 96 11.13 16.66 -0.09
N SER A 97 11.41 15.46 -0.61
CA SER A 97 11.52 14.23 0.20
C SER A 97 12.30 13.16 -0.56
N ASP A 98 12.58 12.03 0.07
CA ASP A 98 13.05 10.84 -0.64
C ASP A 98 11.93 10.18 -1.47
N GLY A 99 10.69 10.41 -1.07
CA GLY A 99 9.52 9.90 -1.75
C GLY A 99 8.22 10.13 -1.00
N ILE A 100 7.20 9.43 -1.45
CA ILE A 100 5.87 9.43 -0.84
C ILE A 100 5.22 8.07 -1.11
N LEU A 101 4.36 7.61 -0.22
CA LEU A 101 3.54 6.43 -0.47
C LEU A 101 2.06 6.69 -0.21
N VAL A 102 1.23 5.91 -0.89
CA VAL A 102 -0.20 5.82 -0.68
C VAL A 102 -0.54 4.38 -0.35
N SER A 103 -1.06 4.16 0.84
CA SER A 103 -1.34 2.83 1.36
C SER A 103 -2.83 2.57 1.51
N THR A 104 -3.23 1.32 1.24
CA THR A 104 -4.53 0.75 1.61
C THR A 104 -4.56 0.43 3.11
N PRO A 105 -5.74 0.12 3.67
CA PRO A 105 -5.83 -0.46 5.00
C PRO A 105 -5.02 -1.77 5.15
N ALA A 106 -5.00 -2.62 4.11
CA ALA A 106 -4.22 -3.87 4.12
C ALA A 106 -2.71 -3.62 4.19
N GLY A 107 -2.22 -2.58 3.50
CA GLY A 107 -0.81 -2.16 3.51
C GLY A 107 -0.41 -1.28 4.69
N SER A 108 -1.37 -0.90 5.55
CA SER A 108 -1.08 0.04 6.65
C SER A 108 -0.06 -0.52 7.66
N THR A 109 0.10 -1.83 7.73
CA THR A 109 1.08 -2.55 8.55
C THR A 109 2.35 -2.96 7.80
N ALA A 110 2.47 -2.58 6.52
CA ALA A 110 3.64 -2.80 5.68
C ALA A 110 4.52 -1.53 5.63
N TYR A 111 4.96 -1.09 4.47
CA TYR A 111 5.84 0.07 4.33
C TYR A 111 5.26 1.35 4.93
N ASN A 112 3.92 1.48 4.96
CA ASN A 112 3.26 2.60 5.65
C ASN A 112 3.66 2.71 7.13
N MET A 113 3.80 1.58 7.84
CA MET A 113 4.21 1.56 9.25
C MET A 113 5.67 2.01 9.41
N SER A 114 6.56 1.59 8.51
CA SER A 114 7.98 1.99 8.53
C SER A 114 8.19 3.49 8.31
N VAL A 115 7.22 4.20 7.73
CA VAL A 115 7.23 5.66 7.58
C VAL A 115 6.29 6.34 8.57
N TYR A 116 6.06 5.72 9.72
CA TYR A 116 5.22 6.23 10.81
C TYR A 116 3.77 6.50 10.39
N GLY A 117 3.25 5.75 9.43
CA GLY A 117 1.86 5.81 9.03
C GLY A 117 0.94 5.15 10.06
N PRO A 118 -0.32 5.61 10.18
CA PRO A 118 -1.28 4.99 11.08
C PRO A 118 -1.67 3.60 10.57
N ILE A 119 -1.91 2.69 11.48
CA ILE A 119 -2.54 1.42 11.17
C ILE A 119 -4.03 1.66 10.96
N LEU A 120 -4.56 1.21 9.83
CA LEU A 120 -5.96 1.34 9.46
C LEU A 120 -6.66 -0.02 9.57
N ASN A 121 -7.88 -0.04 10.10
CA ASN A 121 -8.70 -1.23 10.09
C ASN A 121 -9.01 -1.64 8.65
N LEU A 122 -9.08 -2.95 8.36
CA LEU A 122 -9.28 -3.47 6.99
C LEU A 122 -10.59 -3.00 6.33
N ASP A 123 -11.62 -2.77 7.11
CA ASP A 123 -12.93 -2.25 6.70
C ASP A 123 -12.97 -0.73 6.59
N SER A 124 -11.88 -0.07 6.98
CA SER A 124 -11.75 1.38 6.91
C SER A 124 -11.84 1.86 5.46
N LYS A 125 -12.74 2.81 5.21
CA LYS A 125 -12.90 3.49 3.91
C LYS A 125 -11.91 4.67 3.78
N LYS A 126 -10.64 4.43 4.13
CA LYS A 126 -9.57 5.43 4.20
C LYS A 126 -8.32 4.95 3.48
N LEU A 127 -7.53 5.90 2.99
CA LEU A 127 -6.19 5.69 2.46
C LEU A 127 -5.21 6.55 3.25
N SER A 128 -4.00 6.05 3.45
CA SER A 128 -2.91 6.78 4.10
C SER A 128 -1.96 7.32 3.04
N ILE A 129 -1.67 8.62 3.08
CA ILE A 129 -0.64 9.28 2.27
C ILE A 129 0.48 9.66 3.21
N ARG A 130 1.71 9.14 3.00
CA ARG A 130 2.85 9.38 3.89
C ARG A 130 4.09 9.77 3.09
N PRO A 131 4.79 10.85 3.51
CA PRO A 131 6.09 11.16 2.95
C PRO A 131 7.13 10.15 3.42
N ILE A 132 8.16 9.95 2.62
CA ILE A 132 9.37 9.22 2.98
C ILE A 132 10.46 10.26 3.17
N SER A 133 10.98 10.41 4.38
CA SER A 133 12.03 11.38 4.74
C SER A 133 11.72 12.81 4.26
N ALA A 134 10.63 13.41 4.74
CA ALA A 134 10.22 14.77 4.35
C ALA A 134 11.26 15.81 4.77
N PHE A 135 11.89 16.50 3.80
CA PHE A 135 12.82 17.61 4.04
C PHE A 135 12.10 18.97 4.04
N ARG A 136 11.15 19.17 3.12
CA ARG A 136 10.32 20.40 3.05
C ARG A 136 8.91 20.04 2.55
N PRO A 137 7.83 20.48 3.23
CA PRO A 137 7.82 21.09 4.57
C PRO A 137 8.35 20.12 5.62
N ARG A 138 9.09 20.65 6.59
CA ARG A 138 9.59 19.83 7.71
C ARG A 138 8.40 19.31 8.54
N ARG A 139 8.54 18.09 9.07
CA ARG A 139 7.55 17.46 9.96
C ARG A 139 6.17 17.24 9.34
N TRP A 140 6.02 17.38 8.01
CA TRP A 140 4.75 17.00 7.39
C TRP A 140 4.56 15.49 7.51
N LYS A 141 3.55 15.12 8.31
CA LYS A 141 3.27 13.72 8.63
C LYS A 141 2.40 13.00 7.59
N GLY A 142 2.04 13.68 6.49
CA GLY A 142 1.12 13.14 5.49
C GLY A 142 -0.35 13.42 5.83
N ARG A 143 -1.25 12.67 5.19
CA ARG A 143 -2.71 12.86 5.33
C ARG A 143 -3.45 11.53 5.18
N ILE A 144 -4.55 11.39 5.90
CA ILE A 144 -5.55 10.35 5.66
C ILE A 144 -6.64 10.94 4.78
N VAL A 145 -7.04 10.22 3.73
CA VAL A 145 -8.08 10.62 2.80
C VAL A 145 -9.12 9.50 2.65
N SER A 146 -10.29 9.83 2.10
CA SER A 146 -11.32 8.82 1.78
C SER A 146 -10.83 7.86 0.70
N ASP A 147 -11.26 6.59 0.73
CA ASP A 147 -11.03 5.59 -0.32
C ASP A 147 -11.70 5.96 -1.66
N LYS A 148 -12.63 6.92 -1.65
CA LYS A 148 -13.24 7.49 -2.87
C LYS A 148 -12.31 8.49 -3.56
N SER A 149 -11.25 8.93 -2.91
CA SER A 149 -10.33 9.94 -3.44
C SER A 149 -9.51 9.41 -4.61
N LYS A 150 -9.36 10.24 -5.64
CA LYS A 150 -8.36 10.06 -6.69
C LYS A 150 -7.15 10.91 -6.32
N ILE A 151 -6.06 10.27 -5.97
CA ILE A 151 -4.80 10.93 -5.59
C ILE A 151 -3.97 11.11 -6.86
N THR A 152 -3.49 12.33 -7.09
CA THR A 152 -2.58 12.63 -8.20
C THR A 152 -1.27 13.16 -7.64
N ILE A 153 -0.16 12.58 -8.08
CA ILE A 153 1.18 12.98 -7.70
C ILE A 153 1.92 13.37 -8.97
N LYS A 154 2.45 14.61 -9.01
CA LYS A 154 3.21 15.13 -10.15
C LYS A 154 4.66 15.35 -9.75
N ASN A 155 5.58 14.89 -10.58
CA ASN A 155 6.98 15.26 -10.48
C ASN A 155 7.17 16.68 -11.03
N LEU A 156 7.64 17.60 -10.18
CA LEU A 156 7.82 19.00 -10.55
C LEU A 156 9.15 19.25 -11.32
N ASN A 157 10.08 18.28 -11.30
CA ASN A 157 11.36 18.42 -12.00
C ASN A 157 11.87 17.06 -12.49
N ILE A 158 11.25 16.58 -13.57
CA ILE A 158 11.45 15.22 -14.06
C ILE A 158 12.88 14.95 -14.58
N ASN A 159 13.56 15.96 -15.13
CA ASN A 159 14.91 15.80 -15.71
C ASN A 159 15.96 15.76 -14.60
N LYS A 160 15.93 16.73 -13.68
CA LYS A 160 16.92 16.84 -12.60
C LYS A 160 16.64 15.87 -11.44
N ARG A 161 15.37 15.53 -11.20
CA ARG A 161 14.91 14.74 -10.05
C ARG A 161 13.99 13.61 -10.49
N PRO A 162 14.49 12.62 -11.26
CA PRO A 162 13.67 11.51 -11.72
C PRO A 162 13.16 10.67 -10.56
N ILE A 163 11.95 10.13 -10.71
CA ILE A 163 11.30 9.28 -9.72
C ILE A 163 10.78 7.99 -10.36
N SER A 164 10.70 6.94 -9.54
CA SER A 164 10.00 5.69 -9.82
C SER A 164 8.68 5.64 -9.07
N ALA A 165 7.68 4.99 -9.67
CA ALA A 165 6.44 4.60 -9.01
C ALA A 165 6.33 3.08 -8.96
N VAL A 166 6.08 2.53 -7.78
CA VAL A 166 6.07 1.08 -7.53
C VAL A 166 4.71 0.67 -6.95
N ALA A 167 4.04 -0.28 -7.59
CA ALA A 167 2.80 -0.89 -7.10
C ALA A 167 3.12 -2.26 -6.50
N ASP A 168 3.24 -2.36 -5.17
CA ASP A 168 3.82 -3.49 -4.42
C ASP A 168 5.23 -3.84 -4.95
N ASN A 169 5.34 -4.67 -5.99
CA ASN A 169 6.59 -5.12 -6.59
C ASN A 169 6.75 -4.73 -8.09
N TYR A 170 5.81 -3.96 -8.66
CA TYR A 170 5.86 -3.56 -10.06
C TYR A 170 6.32 -2.11 -10.20
N GLU A 171 7.53 -1.89 -10.74
CA GLU A 171 8.15 -0.58 -10.90
C GLU A 171 7.89 0.05 -12.27
N VAL A 172 7.62 1.35 -12.28
CA VAL A 172 7.61 2.20 -13.47
C VAL A 172 8.56 3.37 -13.24
N ARG A 173 9.65 3.40 -14.00
CA ARG A 173 10.70 4.44 -13.90
C ARG A 173 10.34 5.70 -14.67
N ASN A 174 11.04 6.81 -14.33
CA ASN A 174 10.88 8.12 -14.97
C ASN A 174 9.43 8.61 -14.97
N ALA A 175 8.75 8.46 -13.83
CA ALA A 175 7.37 8.84 -13.69
C ALA A 175 7.21 10.38 -13.72
N LYS A 176 6.24 10.87 -14.51
CA LYS A 176 5.88 12.29 -14.64
C LYS A 176 4.64 12.59 -13.82
N THR A 177 3.59 11.82 -14.03
CA THR A 177 2.32 11.97 -13.32
C THR A 177 1.82 10.59 -12.93
N ILE A 178 1.48 10.43 -11.66
CA ILE A 178 0.96 9.20 -11.09
C ILE A 178 -0.46 9.47 -10.59
N SER A 179 -1.43 8.68 -11.06
CA SER A 179 -2.81 8.68 -10.55
C SER A 179 -3.07 7.40 -9.79
N ILE A 180 -3.60 7.53 -8.58
CA ILE A 180 -3.85 6.43 -7.66
C ILE A 180 -5.28 6.54 -7.15
N LYS A 181 -6.02 5.44 -7.23
CA LYS A 181 -7.39 5.32 -6.68
C LYS A 181 -7.68 3.88 -6.29
N ILE A 182 -8.67 3.64 -5.45
CA ILE A 182 -9.14 2.27 -5.20
C ILE A 182 -9.79 1.69 -6.47
N ASN A 183 -9.43 0.47 -6.80
CA ASN A 183 -10.11 -0.30 -7.84
C ASN A 183 -11.23 -1.14 -7.22
N LYS A 184 -12.47 -0.62 -7.24
CA LYS A 184 -13.63 -1.31 -6.66
C LYS A 184 -14.11 -2.53 -7.46
N LYS A 185 -13.67 -2.67 -8.73
CA LYS A 185 -14.02 -3.80 -9.59
C LYS A 185 -13.23 -5.07 -9.24
N VAL A 186 -12.04 -4.91 -8.64
CA VAL A 186 -11.19 -6.01 -8.20
C VAL A 186 -11.33 -6.18 -6.70
N LYS A 187 -11.62 -7.41 -6.27
CA LYS A 187 -11.69 -7.80 -4.86
C LYS A 187 -10.84 -9.05 -4.62
N PHE A 188 -10.12 -9.05 -3.52
CA PHE A 188 -9.41 -10.22 -3.01
C PHE A 188 -10.10 -10.67 -1.74
N ASN A 189 -10.61 -11.90 -1.75
CA ASN A 189 -11.28 -12.50 -0.60
C ASN A 189 -10.26 -13.29 0.20
N LEU A 190 -9.97 -12.83 1.41
CA LEU A 190 -9.03 -13.47 2.33
C LEU A 190 -9.80 -14.21 3.41
N LEU A 191 -9.33 -15.40 3.76
CA LEU A 191 -9.88 -16.20 4.87
C LEU A 191 -8.96 -16.09 6.09
N TYR A 192 -9.54 -15.72 7.22
CA TYR A 192 -8.84 -15.60 8.50
C TYR A 192 -9.42 -16.54 9.54
N ASP A 193 -8.55 -17.11 10.37
CA ASP A 193 -8.94 -17.92 11.53
C ASP A 193 -9.86 -17.11 12.45
N SER A 194 -10.99 -17.72 12.84
CA SER A 194 -12.01 -17.09 13.68
C SER A 194 -11.49 -16.59 15.03
N ASN A 195 -10.47 -17.26 15.60
CA ASN A 195 -9.86 -16.94 16.89
C ASN A 195 -8.79 -15.84 16.82
N ARG A 196 -8.49 -15.32 15.63
CA ARG A 196 -7.45 -14.30 15.39
C ARG A 196 -8.07 -13.09 14.74
N SER A 197 -8.63 -12.21 15.56
CA SER A 197 -9.05 -10.92 15.05
C SER A 197 -7.82 -10.17 14.53
N LEU A 198 -7.97 -9.52 13.39
CA LEU A 198 -6.94 -8.65 12.80
C LEU A 198 -6.47 -7.60 13.82
N GLN A 199 -7.39 -7.13 14.68
CA GLN A 199 -7.09 -6.20 15.79
C GLN A 199 -6.07 -6.77 16.78
N LYS A 200 -6.15 -8.07 17.11
CA LYS A 200 -5.14 -8.72 17.96
C LYS A 200 -3.77 -8.76 17.26
N LYS A 201 -3.74 -9.04 15.95
CA LYS A 201 -2.49 -9.02 15.18
C LYS A 201 -1.87 -7.61 15.14
N ILE A 202 -2.68 -6.59 14.92
CA ILE A 202 -2.26 -5.18 14.96
C ILE A 202 -1.62 -4.85 16.31
N LYS A 203 -2.29 -5.23 17.40
CA LYS A 203 -1.82 -4.97 18.77
C LYS A 203 -0.50 -5.70 19.07
N ILE A 204 -0.38 -6.95 18.62
CA ILE A 204 0.87 -7.74 18.77
C ILE A 204 2.02 -7.08 17.99
N GLU A 205 1.78 -6.65 16.76
CA GLU A 205 2.79 -5.99 15.93
C GLU A 205 3.26 -4.66 16.52
N GLN A 206 2.36 -3.90 17.13
CA GLN A 206 2.69 -2.63 17.81
C GLN A 206 3.53 -2.84 19.09
N ILE A 207 3.36 -3.98 19.77
CA ILE A 207 4.02 -4.28 21.06
C ILE A 207 5.29 -5.12 20.83
N ARG A 208 5.44 -5.73 19.65
CA ARG A 208 6.55 -6.62 19.35
C ARG A 208 7.88 -5.85 19.44
N LYS A 209 8.61 -6.07 20.54
CA LYS A 209 10.02 -5.72 20.62
C LYS A 209 10.74 -6.65 19.67
N GLU A 210 11.56 -6.11 18.78
CA GLU A 210 12.50 -6.90 18.01
C GLU A 210 13.46 -7.54 19.01
N THR A 211 13.29 -8.83 19.23
CA THR A 211 14.32 -9.63 19.89
C THR A 211 15.38 -9.89 18.82
N SER A 212 16.51 -9.18 18.95
CA SER A 212 17.77 -9.48 18.29
C SER A 212 18.16 -10.94 18.43
#